data_ece2512f544f9c12e95e4c27a18e480a
#
_entry.id   ece2512f544f9c12e95e4c27a18e480a
#
_cell.length_a   1.000
_cell.length_b   1.000
_cell.length_c   1.000
_cell.angle_alpha   90.00
_cell.angle_beta   90.00
_cell.angle_gamma   90.00
#
_symmetry.space_group_name_H-M   'P 1'
#
loop_
_entity.id
_entity.type
_entity.pdbx_description
1 polymer ?
#
loop_
_entity_poly.entity_id
_entity_poly.type
_entity_poly.pdbx_seq_one_letter_code
_entity_poly.pdbx_strand_id
1 'polypeptide(L)'
;MRLNKYIAESGFCSRRKADELISQNRVTINKDTAKLGMEVHDSDIVRIDGEKIKVDTDYEYYLLYKPKKVICTNSDNFARRLAVDFIRSKKRLFTYGRLDYLTEGIIIVSNDGDTYNRVMHPRKELYKTYIARLDRPMQDRDLIRLEKGILIDGKKTAPAKIKKIDEMEIKVSIYEGKNRQIRKMFENLHYDVKDLKRVTIGNFKVGNMKPGEYRKLTEDEIEYMKKL
;
A
#
# COMPACT_ATOMS: atom_id res chain seq x y z
N MET A 1 20.56 -12.79 2.24
CA MET A 1 19.26 -12.23 1.72
C MET A 1 18.79 -13.09 0.56
N ARG A 2 17.46 -13.37 0.41
CA ARG A 2 16.97 -14.11 -0.78
C ARG A 2 17.25 -13.37 -2.08
N LEU A 3 17.71 -14.07 -3.11
CA LEU A 3 18.13 -13.51 -4.39
C LEU A 3 17.02 -12.65 -5.06
N ASN A 4 15.76 -13.12 -5.08
CA ASN A 4 14.66 -12.33 -5.66
C ASN A 4 14.37 -11.04 -4.90
N LYS A 5 14.64 -11.00 -3.58
CA LYS A 5 14.57 -9.79 -2.77
C LYS A 5 15.70 -8.84 -3.13
N TYR A 6 16.93 -9.34 -3.25
CA TYR A 6 18.11 -8.58 -3.67
C TYR A 6 17.88 -7.88 -5.02
N ILE A 7 17.38 -8.62 -6.02
CA ILE A 7 17.07 -8.08 -7.35
C ILE A 7 15.97 -6.99 -7.27
N ALA A 8 14.96 -7.20 -6.44
CA ALA A 8 13.90 -6.20 -6.29
C ALA A 8 14.39 -4.94 -5.57
N GLU A 9 15.27 -5.07 -4.56
CA GLU A 9 15.86 -3.95 -3.83
C GLU A 9 16.93 -3.21 -4.63
N SER A 10 17.51 -3.84 -5.66
CA SER A 10 18.34 -3.10 -6.63
C SER A 10 17.51 -2.18 -7.56
N GLY A 11 16.19 -2.22 -7.48
CA GLY A 11 15.32 -1.46 -8.36
C GLY A 11 15.11 -2.05 -9.75
N PHE A 12 15.77 -3.17 -10.08
CA PHE A 12 15.73 -3.74 -11.43
C PHE A 12 14.31 -4.20 -11.84
N CYS A 13 13.64 -4.97 -10.98
CA CYS A 13 12.28 -5.45 -11.27
C CYS A 13 11.52 -5.86 -10.00
N SER A 14 10.30 -6.40 -10.14
CA SER A 14 9.56 -6.97 -9.00
C SER A 14 10.13 -8.33 -8.58
N ARG A 15 9.86 -8.77 -7.34
CA ARG A 15 10.27 -10.09 -6.85
C ARG A 15 9.77 -11.24 -7.73
N ARG A 16 8.51 -11.15 -8.22
CA ARG A 16 7.96 -12.16 -9.15
C ARG A 16 8.69 -12.15 -10.49
N LYS A 17 8.98 -10.97 -11.03
CA LYS A 17 9.75 -10.87 -12.28
C LYS A 17 11.19 -11.33 -12.08
N ALA A 18 11.77 -11.13 -10.91
CA ALA A 18 13.08 -11.70 -10.56
C ALA A 18 13.07 -13.24 -10.55
N ASP A 19 12.01 -13.85 -9.99
CA ASP A 19 11.85 -15.32 -10.03
C ASP A 19 11.74 -15.83 -11.48
N GLU A 20 11.04 -15.10 -12.38
CA GLU A 20 10.99 -15.43 -13.80
C GLU A 20 12.38 -15.35 -14.47
N LEU A 21 13.15 -14.29 -14.21
CA LEU A 21 14.50 -14.12 -14.74
C LEU A 21 15.46 -15.22 -14.26
N ILE A 22 15.35 -15.60 -13.00
CA ILE A 22 16.13 -16.70 -12.41
C ILE A 22 15.77 -18.02 -13.11
N SER A 23 14.50 -18.31 -13.30
CA SER A 23 14.01 -19.51 -13.98
C SER A 23 14.43 -19.57 -15.46
N GLN A 24 14.66 -18.44 -16.08
CA GLN A 24 15.16 -18.30 -17.45
C GLN A 24 16.70 -18.37 -17.55
N ASN A 25 17.41 -18.67 -16.46
CA ASN A 25 18.88 -18.71 -16.39
C ASN A 25 19.57 -17.38 -16.76
N ARG A 26 18.89 -16.24 -16.58
CA ARG A 26 19.39 -14.90 -16.90
C ARG A 26 20.14 -14.26 -15.74
N VAL A 27 20.16 -14.91 -14.57
CA VAL A 27 20.78 -14.39 -13.36
C VAL A 27 21.96 -15.26 -12.95
N THR A 28 23.07 -14.63 -12.56
CA THR A 28 24.23 -15.33 -11.99
C THR A 28 24.59 -14.76 -10.63
N ILE A 29 25.08 -15.60 -9.73
CA ILE A 29 25.78 -15.23 -8.50
C ILE A 29 27.24 -15.61 -8.69
N ASN A 30 28.13 -14.63 -8.61
CA ASN A 30 29.54 -14.76 -8.96
C ASN A 30 29.70 -15.20 -10.43
N LYS A 31 29.97 -16.49 -10.68
CA LYS A 31 30.10 -17.07 -12.01
C LYS A 31 29.05 -18.16 -12.28
N ASP A 32 28.28 -18.54 -11.25
CA ASP A 32 27.35 -19.66 -11.32
C ASP A 32 25.95 -19.19 -11.67
N THR A 33 25.26 -19.96 -12.51
CA THR A 33 23.86 -19.72 -12.84
C THR A 33 22.98 -19.87 -11.59
N ALA A 34 22.22 -18.84 -11.29
CA ALA A 34 21.38 -18.81 -10.09
C ALA A 34 20.14 -19.71 -10.24
N LYS A 35 19.66 -20.23 -9.10
CA LYS A 35 18.43 -21.04 -9.00
C LYS A 35 17.44 -20.38 -8.05
N LEU A 36 16.16 -20.69 -8.21
CA LEU A 36 15.12 -20.23 -7.30
C LEU A 36 15.42 -20.62 -5.86
N GLY A 37 15.17 -19.70 -4.94
CA GLY A 37 15.39 -19.92 -3.50
C GLY A 37 16.81 -19.65 -3.02
N MET A 38 17.77 -19.40 -3.91
CA MET A 38 19.14 -19.04 -3.51
C MET A 38 19.18 -17.76 -2.69
N GLU A 39 20.18 -17.65 -1.84
CA GLU A 39 20.50 -16.48 -1.05
C GLU A 39 21.76 -15.79 -1.57
N VAL A 40 21.85 -14.49 -1.33
CA VAL A 40 22.97 -13.64 -1.66
C VAL A 40 23.61 -13.17 -0.35
N HIS A 41 24.93 -13.28 -0.27
CA HIS A 41 25.77 -12.80 0.83
C HIS A 41 26.43 -11.47 0.42
N ASP A 42 26.98 -10.73 1.39
CA ASP A 42 27.53 -9.39 1.15
C ASP A 42 28.71 -9.36 0.18
N SER A 43 29.48 -10.46 0.11
CA SER A 43 30.62 -10.62 -0.81
C SER A 43 30.21 -11.02 -2.23
N ASP A 44 28.96 -11.43 -2.45
CA ASP A 44 28.53 -11.97 -3.73
C ASP A 44 28.33 -10.87 -4.79
N ILE A 45 28.61 -11.24 -6.01
CA ILE A 45 28.36 -10.39 -7.18
C ILE A 45 27.19 -10.97 -7.96
N VAL A 46 26.07 -10.25 -7.95
CA VAL A 46 24.87 -10.63 -8.71
C VAL A 46 24.88 -9.91 -10.06
N ARG A 47 24.61 -10.66 -11.14
CA ARG A 47 24.46 -10.11 -12.48
C ARG A 47 23.15 -10.61 -13.11
N ILE A 48 22.55 -9.74 -13.94
CA ILE A 48 21.42 -10.06 -14.80
C ILE A 48 21.86 -9.76 -16.23
N ASP A 49 21.78 -10.75 -17.13
CA ASP A 49 22.25 -10.66 -18.50
C ASP A 49 23.69 -10.16 -18.63
N GLY A 50 24.56 -10.53 -17.67
CA GLY A 50 25.96 -10.10 -17.58
C GLY A 50 26.19 -8.77 -16.86
N GLU A 51 25.19 -7.92 -16.68
CA GLU A 51 25.29 -6.64 -16.01
C GLU A 51 25.21 -6.77 -14.50
N LYS A 52 26.17 -6.17 -13.78
CA LYS A 52 26.22 -6.19 -12.32
C LYS A 52 25.15 -5.28 -11.73
N ILE A 53 24.39 -5.82 -10.80
CA ILE A 53 23.40 -5.07 -10.00
C ILE A 53 23.86 -4.93 -8.55
N LYS A 54 23.35 -3.90 -7.86
CA LYS A 54 23.57 -3.66 -6.43
C LYS A 54 22.27 -3.20 -5.79
N VAL A 55 22.07 -3.54 -4.52
CA VAL A 55 20.97 -3.02 -3.72
C VAL A 55 21.06 -1.50 -3.66
N ASP A 56 19.93 -0.85 -3.92
CA ASP A 56 19.79 0.60 -3.79
C ASP A 56 19.38 0.94 -2.36
N THR A 57 20.29 1.57 -1.60
CA THR A 57 20.06 1.98 -0.21
C THR A 57 19.68 3.46 -0.09
N ASP A 58 19.56 4.16 -1.21
CA ASP A 58 19.08 5.54 -1.25
C ASP A 58 17.53 5.51 -1.32
N TYR A 59 16.90 5.56 -0.15
CA TYR A 59 15.46 5.43 -0.05
C TYR A 59 14.74 6.76 -0.17
N GLU A 60 13.66 6.76 -0.95
CA GLU A 60 12.75 7.88 -1.12
C GLU A 60 11.39 7.54 -0.51
N TYR A 61 10.80 8.49 0.22
CA TYR A 61 9.51 8.32 0.87
C TYR A 61 8.60 9.49 0.54
N TYR A 62 7.41 9.18 0.07
CA TYR A 62 6.42 10.16 -0.36
C TYR A 62 5.06 9.88 0.27
N LEU A 63 4.32 10.94 0.56
CA LEU A 63 2.89 10.89 0.80
C LEU A 63 2.19 11.39 -0.46
N LEU A 64 1.38 10.55 -1.08
CA LEU A 64 0.58 10.87 -2.27
C LEU A 64 -0.88 10.97 -1.88
N TYR A 65 -1.58 11.99 -2.33
CA TYR A 65 -3.04 11.98 -2.38
C TYR A 65 -3.48 11.31 -3.69
N LYS A 66 -3.74 10.00 -3.63
CA LYS A 66 -4.21 9.24 -4.79
C LYS A 66 -5.62 9.71 -5.21
N PRO A 67 -5.85 10.17 -6.44
CA PRO A 67 -7.18 10.47 -6.93
C PRO A 67 -7.99 9.20 -7.21
N LYS A 68 -9.31 9.34 -7.42
CA LYS A 68 -10.16 8.29 -8.00
C LYS A 68 -9.68 7.91 -9.40
N LYS A 69 -10.06 6.73 -9.88
CA LYS A 69 -9.71 6.19 -11.21
C LYS A 69 -8.21 5.99 -11.44
N VAL A 70 -7.47 5.77 -10.35
CA VAL A 70 -6.03 5.45 -10.33
C VAL A 70 -5.83 4.15 -9.57
N ILE A 71 -4.95 3.28 -10.04
CA ILE A 71 -4.69 1.96 -9.45
C ILE A 71 -3.36 1.93 -8.68
N CYS A 72 -3.32 1.13 -7.61
CA CYS A 72 -2.13 0.89 -6.79
C CYS A 72 -1.45 -0.41 -7.24
N THR A 73 -0.77 -0.37 -8.37
CA THR A 73 0.07 -1.44 -8.90
C THR A 73 1.28 -0.83 -9.61
N ASN A 74 2.29 -1.63 -9.91
CA ASN A 74 3.46 -1.23 -10.70
C ASN A 74 3.37 -1.66 -12.17
N SER A 75 2.32 -2.37 -12.56
CA SER A 75 2.04 -2.74 -13.96
C SER A 75 0.53 -2.90 -14.15
N ASP A 76 0.05 -2.55 -15.33
CA ASP A 76 -1.35 -2.70 -15.69
C ASP A 76 -1.48 -3.00 -17.19
N ASN A 77 -2.26 -4.04 -17.51
CA ASN A 77 -2.49 -4.46 -18.90
C ASN A 77 -3.58 -3.62 -19.60
N PHE A 78 -4.29 -2.75 -18.88
CA PHE A 78 -5.42 -1.96 -19.39
C PHE A 78 -5.05 -0.48 -19.54
N ALA A 79 -3.76 -0.13 -19.51
CA ALA A 79 -3.23 1.24 -19.65
C ALA A 79 -3.89 2.28 -18.69
N ARG A 80 -4.35 1.84 -17.52
CA ARG A 80 -4.86 2.74 -16.49
C ARG A 80 -3.71 3.46 -15.81
N ARG A 81 -3.96 4.69 -15.36
CA ARG A 81 -2.97 5.49 -14.65
C ARG A 81 -2.60 4.85 -13.30
N LEU A 82 -1.30 4.72 -13.04
CA LEU A 82 -0.79 4.13 -11.81
C LEU A 82 -0.58 5.21 -10.73
N ALA A 83 -0.69 4.82 -9.47
CA ALA A 83 -0.43 5.75 -8.36
C ALA A 83 1.04 6.24 -8.35
N VAL A 84 1.97 5.39 -8.75
CA VAL A 84 3.39 5.75 -8.82
C VAL A 84 3.72 6.76 -9.91
N ASP A 85 2.90 6.86 -10.99
CA ASP A 85 3.12 7.79 -12.10
C ASP A 85 2.95 9.27 -11.72
N PHE A 86 2.37 9.55 -10.57
CA PHE A 86 2.23 10.93 -10.05
C PHE A 86 3.54 11.47 -9.50
N ILE A 87 4.48 10.59 -9.14
CA ILE A 87 5.71 10.96 -8.45
C ILE A 87 6.87 10.98 -9.43
N ARG A 88 7.55 12.12 -9.51
CA ARG A 88 8.76 12.25 -10.33
C ARG A 88 9.95 11.68 -9.57
N SER A 89 10.34 10.46 -9.90
CA SER A 89 11.52 9.79 -9.37
C SER A 89 12.16 8.91 -10.44
N LYS A 90 13.48 8.72 -10.34
CA LYS A 90 14.23 7.73 -11.12
C LYS A 90 14.22 6.34 -10.48
N LYS A 91 13.75 6.25 -9.23
CA LYS A 91 13.69 5.02 -8.47
C LYS A 91 12.44 4.22 -8.84
N ARG A 92 12.53 2.90 -8.73
CA ARG A 92 11.37 2.04 -8.86
C ARG A 92 10.53 2.08 -7.58
N LEU A 93 9.54 2.97 -7.57
CA LEU A 93 8.64 3.16 -6.43
C LEU A 93 7.50 2.12 -6.41
N PHE A 94 6.93 1.90 -5.20
CA PHE A 94 5.70 1.14 -5.01
C PHE A 94 4.88 1.70 -3.85
N THR A 95 3.58 1.40 -3.84
CA THR A 95 2.66 1.90 -2.80
C THR A 95 2.69 1.02 -1.55
N TYR A 96 2.63 1.62 -0.36
CA TYR A 96 2.44 0.92 0.91
C TYR A 96 0.97 0.58 1.10
N GLY A 97 0.63 -0.65 0.76
CA GLY A 97 -0.75 -1.10 0.64
C GLY A 97 -1.45 -0.58 -0.61
N ARG A 98 -2.77 -0.63 -0.57
CA ARG A 98 -3.58 -0.24 -1.74
C ARG A 98 -4.79 0.57 -1.33
N LEU A 99 -5.25 1.39 -2.26
CA LEU A 99 -6.60 1.97 -2.32
C LEU A 99 -7.28 1.44 -3.59
N ASP A 100 -8.56 1.17 -3.48
CA ASP A 100 -9.35 0.73 -4.63
C ASP A 100 -9.43 1.81 -5.71
N TYR A 101 -9.81 1.44 -6.93
CA TYR A 101 -9.91 2.31 -8.10
C TYR A 101 -10.77 3.56 -7.87
N LEU A 102 -11.94 3.38 -7.20
CA LEU A 102 -12.87 4.47 -6.87
C LEU A 102 -12.66 5.07 -5.47
N THR A 103 -11.59 4.68 -4.76
CA THR A 103 -11.24 5.25 -3.45
C THR A 103 -10.09 6.23 -3.64
N GLU A 104 -10.24 7.41 -3.05
CA GLU A 104 -9.20 8.44 -3.04
C GLU A 104 -8.56 8.59 -1.65
N GLY A 105 -7.55 9.44 -1.56
CA GLY A 105 -6.89 9.81 -0.31
C GLY A 105 -5.44 9.40 -0.21
N ILE A 106 -4.87 9.57 0.98
CA ILE A 106 -3.43 9.42 1.17
C ILE A 106 -2.96 7.98 1.09
N ILE A 107 -1.79 7.82 0.48
CA ILE A 107 -1.05 6.56 0.42
C ILE A 107 0.45 6.87 0.49
N ILE A 108 1.20 6.03 1.21
CA ILE A 108 2.65 6.13 1.26
C ILE A 108 3.23 5.43 0.02
N VAL A 109 4.24 6.02 -0.58
CA VAL A 109 4.95 5.50 -1.75
C VAL A 109 6.44 5.57 -1.49
N SER A 110 7.17 4.48 -1.75
CA SER A 110 8.61 4.38 -1.47
C SER A 110 9.25 3.27 -2.32
N ASN A 111 10.59 3.19 -2.31
CA ASN A 111 11.38 2.06 -2.80
C ASN A 111 11.91 1.15 -1.66
N ASP A 112 11.59 1.41 -0.39
CA ASP A 112 12.02 0.65 0.78
C ASP A 112 11.06 -0.51 1.09
N GLY A 113 11.45 -1.74 0.72
CA GLY A 113 10.65 -2.95 0.96
C GLY A 113 10.68 -3.44 2.40
N ASP A 114 11.73 -3.16 3.15
CA ASP A 114 11.84 -3.60 4.55
C ASP A 114 10.96 -2.76 5.47
N THR A 115 10.95 -1.45 5.27
CA THR A 115 10.03 -0.55 5.97
C THR A 115 8.58 -0.84 5.58
N TYR A 116 8.29 -1.16 4.31
CA TYR A 116 6.97 -1.62 3.89
C TYR A 116 6.47 -2.79 4.76
N ASN A 117 7.28 -3.83 4.91
CA ASN A 117 6.89 -5.03 5.66
C ASN A 117 6.61 -4.72 7.12
N ARG A 118 7.38 -3.83 7.75
CA ARG A 118 7.16 -3.38 9.13
C ARG A 118 5.87 -2.59 9.28
N VAL A 119 5.67 -1.57 8.45
CA VAL A 119 4.51 -0.67 8.51
C VAL A 119 3.21 -1.37 8.19
N MET A 120 3.23 -2.26 7.17
CA MET A 120 2.01 -2.91 6.68
C MET A 120 1.69 -4.24 7.36
N HIS A 121 2.53 -4.69 8.30
CA HIS A 121 2.31 -5.95 9.00
C HIS A 121 1.01 -5.90 9.84
N PRO A 122 0.11 -6.89 9.70
CA PRO A 122 -1.19 -6.88 10.39
C PRO A 122 -1.11 -6.71 11.92
N ARG A 123 -0.03 -7.22 12.56
CA ARG A 123 0.18 -7.12 14.02
C ARG A 123 0.46 -5.70 14.51
N LYS A 124 0.76 -4.76 13.62
CA LYS A 124 1.07 -3.37 14.01
C LYS A 124 -0.17 -2.51 14.28
N GLU A 125 -1.35 -3.03 13.96
CA GLU A 125 -2.65 -2.35 14.19
C GLU A 125 -2.65 -0.87 13.77
N LEU A 126 -1.95 -0.56 12.68
CA LEU A 126 -1.87 0.81 12.17
C LEU A 126 -3.23 1.26 11.64
N TYR A 127 -3.87 2.15 12.40
CA TYR A 127 -5.19 2.67 12.04
C TYR A 127 -5.16 3.49 10.75
N LYS A 128 -6.12 3.21 9.88
CA LYS A 128 -6.41 3.96 8.66
C LYS A 128 -7.80 4.55 8.80
N THR A 129 -7.92 5.86 8.70
CA THR A 129 -9.19 6.56 8.86
C THR A 129 -9.73 7.00 7.52
N TYR A 130 -10.99 6.73 7.31
CA TYR A 130 -11.72 7.05 6.09
C TYR A 130 -12.91 7.94 6.40
N ILE A 131 -13.29 8.78 5.43
CA ILE A 131 -14.59 9.43 5.36
C ILE A 131 -15.37 8.73 4.27
N ALA A 132 -16.51 8.15 4.64
CA ALA A 132 -17.44 7.48 3.74
C ALA A 132 -18.70 8.32 3.61
N ARG A 133 -19.06 8.72 2.37
CA ARG A 133 -20.34 9.35 2.05
C ARG A 133 -21.29 8.30 1.54
N LEU A 134 -22.45 8.22 2.18
CA LEU A 134 -23.48 7.22 1.89
C LEU A 134 -24.54 7.76 0.92
N ASP A 135 -25.34 6.85 0.38
CA ASP A 135 -26.50 7.17 -0.49
C ASP A 135 -27.70 7.72 0.28
N ARG A 136 -27.77 7.48 1.60
CA ARG A 136 -28.87 7.87 2.48
C ARG A 136 -28.39 8.03 3.93
N PRO A 137 -29.17 8.71 4.80
CA PRO A 137 -28.88 8.86 6.22
C PRO A 137 -28.66 7.52 6.94
N MET A 138 -27.63 7.45 7.78
CA MET A 138 -27.31 6.25 8.54
C MET A 138 -28.02 6.23 9.89
N GLN A 139 -28.60 5.09 10.23
CA GLN A 139 -29.29 4.87 11.51
C GLN A 139 -28.27 4.59 12.64
N ASP A 140 -28.52 5.14 13.83
CA ASP A 140 -27.59 5.01 14.97
C ASP A 140 -27.38 3.56 15.40
N ARG A 141 -28.41 2.70 15.30
CA ARG A 141 -28.27 1.25 15.57
C ARG A 141 -27.23 0.58 14.68
N ASP A 142 -27.07 1.03 13.43
CA ASP A 142 -26.12 0.45 12.48
C ASP A 142 -24.69 0.94 12.72
N LEU A 143 -24.51 2.14 13.28
CA LEU A 143 -23.18 2.60 13.77
C LEU A 143 -22.63 1.64 14.82
N ILE A 144 -23.45 1.25 15.80
CA ILE A 144 -23.08 0.30 16.87
C ILE A 144 -22.68 -1.07 16.29
N ARG A 145 -23.38 -1.51 15.23
CA ARG A 145 -23.03 -2.78 14.54
C ARG A 145 -21.67 -2.69 13.86
N LEU A 146 -21.35 -1.57 13.21
CA LEU A 146 -20.04 -1.35 12.58
C LEU A 146 -18.92 -1.32 13.63
N GLU A 147 -19.15 -0.65 14.77
CA GLU A 147 -18.16 -0.58 15.86
C GLU A 147 -17.81 -1.96 16.43
N LYS A 148 -18.80 -2.83 16.60
CA LYS A 148 -18.61 -4.20 17.11
C LYS A 148 -17.99 -5.15 16.09
N GLY A 149 -17.84 -4.70 14.85
CA GLY A 149 -17.43 -5.51 13.72
C GLY A 149 -18.58 -6.30 13.11
N ILE A 150 -18.55 -6.46 11.80
CA ILE A 150 -19.61 -7.02 10.97
C ILE A 150 -19.10 -8.17 10.10
N LEU A 151 -19.98 -9.09 9.72
CA LEU A 151 -19.60 -10.22 8.88
C LEU A 151 -19.44 -9.77 7.41
N ILE A 152 -18.26 -9.98 6.83
CA ILE A 152 -17.98 -9.77 5.40
C ILE A 152 -17.20 -10.97 4.85
N ASP A 153 -17.58 -11.46 3.68
CA ASP A 153 -16.95 -12.62 3.04
C ASP A 153 -16.79 -13.82 4.00
N GLY A 154 -17.81 -14.10 4.84
CA GLY A 154 -17.81 -15.19 5.80
C GLY A 154 -16.91 -15.00 7.04
N LYS A 155 -16.27 -13.82 7.21
CA LYS A 155 -15.42 -13.53 8.36
C LYS A 155 -15.82 -12.23 9.04
N LYS A 156 -15.90 -12.23 10.36
CA LYS A 156 -16.15 -11.03 11.14
C LYS A 156 -14.97 -10.06 11.00
N THR A 157 -15.25 -8.77 10.82
CA THR A 157 -14.24 -7.72 10.86
C THR A 157 -13.80 -7.47 12.30
N ALA A 158 -12.59 -6.93 12.46
CA ALA A 158 -12.18 -6.36 13.74
C ALA A 158 -13.11 -5.18 14.11
N PRO A 159 -13.19 -4.82 15.40
CA PRO A 159 -13.87 -3.62 15.84
C PRO A 159 -13.34 -2.37 15.14
N ALA A 160 -14.24 -1.46 14.78
CA ALA A 160 -13.89 -0.21 14.13
C ALA A 160 -14.22 0.98 15.05
N LYS A 161 -13.48 2.10 14.89
CA LYS A 161 -13.88 3.36 15.52
C LYS A 161 -14.77 4.11 14.54
N ILE A 162 -16.00 4.39 14.93
CA ILE A 162 -17.01 5.04 14.09
C ILE A 162 -17.37 6.40 14.68
N LYS A 163 -17.50 7.41 13.82
CA LYS A 163 -18.02 8.72 14.21
C LYS A 163 -18.88 9.27 13.08
N LYS A 164 -20.12 9.59 13.39
CA LYS A 164 -21.02 10.31 12.49
C LYS A 164 -20.52 11.76 12.37
N ILE A 165 -20.26 12.23 11.15
CA ILE A 165 -19.87 13.62 10.85
C ILE A 165 -21.16 14.40 10.58
N ASP A 166 -21.99 13.86 9.68
CA ASP A 166 -23.35 14.32 9.42
C ASP A 166 -24.25 13.14 9.11
N GLU A 167 -25.47 13.37 8.62
CA GLU A 167 -26.45 12.32 8.36
C GLU A 167 -25.97 11.25 7.34
N MET A 168 -25.13 11.64 6.37
CA MET A 168 -24.65 10.77 5.31
C MET A 168 -23.13 10.59 5.29
N GLU A 169 -22.38 11.32 6.11
CA GLU A 169 -20.93 11.20 6.19
C GLU A 169 -20.47 10.55 7.49
N ILE A 170 -19.83 9.40 7.34
CA ILE A 170 -19.35 8.58 8.45
C ILE A 170 -17.83 8.51 8.42
N LYS A 171 -17.20 8.84 9.53
CA LYS A 171 -15.77 8.64 9.76
C LYS A 171 -15.56 7.24 10.32
N VAL A 172 -14.76 6.43 9.61
CA VAL A 172 -14.48 5.03 9.96
C VAL A 172 -12.98 4.84 10.10
N SER A 173 -12.51 4.35 11.25
CA SER A 173 -11.10 3.99 11.45
C SER A 173 -10.99 2.49 11.69
N ILE A 174 -10.18 1.83 10.86
CA ILE A 174 -9.87 0.40 10.93
C ILE A 174 -8.36 0.19 10.92
N TYR A 175 -7.85 -0.88 11.55
CA TYR A 175 -6.43 -1.25 11.49
C TYR A 175 -6.16 -2.43 10.54
N GLU A 176 -7.15 -3.21 10.20
CA GLU A 176 -7.05 -4.27 9.19
C GLU A 176 -7.26 -3.72 7.75
N GLY A 177 -7.18 -4.59 6.74
CA GLY A 177 -7.33 -4.17 5.34
C GLY A 177 -7.76 -5.30 4.43
N LYS A 178 -9.00 -5.81 4.62
CA LYS A 178 -9.61 -6.79 3.72
C LYS A 178 -10.00 -6.12 2.38
N ASN A 179 -10.17 -6.93 1.34
CA ASN A 179 -10.56 -6.40 0.03
C ASN A 179 -11.88 -5.62 0.12
N ARG A 180 -11.85 -4.33 -0.30
CA ARG A 180 -13.00 -3.41 -0.29
C ARG A 180 -13.74 -3.34 1.06
N GLN A 181 -13.00 -3.49 2.16
CA GLN A 181 -13.57 -3.72 3.50
C GLN A 181 -14.63 -2.69 3.88
N ILE A 182 -14.30 -1.38 3.82
CA ILE A 182 -15.24 -0.32 4.20
C ILE A 182 -16.53 -0.41 3.38
N ARG A 183 -16.43 -0.57 2.06
CA ARG A 183 -17.61 -0.69 1.19
C ARG A 183 -18.47 -1.89 1.57
N LYS A 184 -17.85 -3.06 1.76
CA LYS A 184 -18.56 -4.27 2.16
C LYS A 184 -19.21 -4.18 3.55
N MET A 185 -18.58 -3.46 4.48
CA MET A 185 -19.16 -3.20 5.80
C MET A 185 -20.48 -2.42 5.69
N PHE A 186 -20.51 -1.39 4.84
CA PHE A 186 -21.73 -0.62 4.60
C PHE A 186 -22.75 -1.37 3.74
N GLU A 187 -22.31 -2.07 2.69
CA GLU A 187 -23.15 -2.92 1.83
C GLU A 187 -23.89 -4.00 2.64
N ASN A 188 -23.24 -4.59 3.66
CA ASN A 188 -23.90 -5.57 4.56
C ASN A 188 -25.04 -4.95 5.38
N LEU A 189 -25.02 -3.65 5.59
CA LEU A 189 -26.06 -2.88 6.26
C LEU A 189 -27.02 -2.20 5.25
N HIS A 190 -26.92 -2.58 3.96
CA HIS A 190 -27.73 -2.06 2.88
C HIS A 190 -27.51 -0.56 2.58
N TYR A 191 -26.31 0.00 2.83
CA TYR A 191 -25.91 1.33 2.43
C TYR A 191 -24.90 1.29 1.28
N ASP A 192 -25.09 2.16 0.27
CA ASP A 192 -24.13 2.35 -0.80
C ASP A 192 -23.12 3.45 -0.45
N VAL A 193 -21.82 3.15 -0.50
CA VAL A 193 -20.77 4.16 -0.34
C VAL A 193 -20.54 4.88 -1.67
N LYS A 194 -21.06 6.08 -1.81
CA LYS A 194 -20.91 6.93 -3.00
C LYS A 194 -19.47 7.47 -3.11
N ASP A 195 -18.93 7.99 -2.01
CA ASP A 195 -17.55 8.47 -1.94
C ASP A 195 -16.81 7.85 -0.77
N LEU A 196 -15.53 7.53 -1.00
CA LEU A 196 -14.64 7.00 0.03
C LEU A 196 -13.27 7.65 -0.08
N LYS A 197 -12.86 8.30 1.01
CA LYS A 197 -11.60 9.03 1.10
C LYS A 197 -10.81 8.60 2.31
N ARG A 198 -9.56 8.14 2.13
CA ARG A 198 -8.65 7.89 3.24
C ARG A 198 -7.96 9.17 3.68
N VAL A 199 -8.23 9.62 4.90
CA VAL A 199 -7.73 10.90 5.44
C VAL A 199 -6.53 10.75 6.35
N THR A 200 -6.34 9.58 7.00
CA THR A 200 -5.15 9.30 7.80
C THR A 200 -4.63 7.88 7.63
N ILE A 201 -3.33 7.69 7.87
CA ILE A 201 -2.64 6.41 8.08
C ILE A 201 -1.74 6.63 9.30
N GLY A 202 -2.10 6.05 10.46
CA GLY A 202 -1.41 6.40 11.70
C GLY A 202 -1.34 7.91 11.90
N ASN A 203 -0.11 8.44 12.06
CA ASN A 203 0.13 9.88 12.22
C ASN A 203 0.13 10.68 10.90
N PHE A 204 0.16 10.01 9.74
CA PHE A 204 0.11 10.71 8.45
C PHE A 204 -1.30 11.23 8.18
N LYS A 205 -1.40 12.51 7.80
CA LYS A 205 -2.68 13.18 7.55
C LYS A 205 -2.71 13.78 6.14
N VAL A 206 -3.91 13.81 5.56
CA VAL A 206 -4.11 14.42 4.23
C VAL A 206 -3.81 15.93 4.23
N GLY A 207 -4.08 16.61 5.36
CA GLY A 207 -3.88 18.07 5.44
C GLY A 207 -4.62 18.80 4.32
N ASN A 208 -3.92 19.79 3.70
CA ASN A 208 -4.43 20.61 2.61
C ASN A 208 -4.11 20.04 1.21
N MET A 209 -3.59 18.82 1.13
CA MET A 209 -3.26 18.18 -0.16
C MET A 209 -4.50 18.02 -1.03
N LYS A 210 -4.35 18.30 -2.32
CA LYS A 210 -5.37 18.07 -3.36
C LYS A 210 -5.15 16.71 -4.04
N PRO A 211 -6.18 16.12 -4.67
CA PRO A 211 -6.03 14.88 -5.44
C PRO A 211 -4.95 15.01 -6.51
N GLY A 212 -3.99 14.07 -6.52
CA GLY A 212 -2.84 14.06 -7.41
C GLY A 212 -1.59 14.75 -6.86
N GLU A 213 -1.70 15.51 -5.79
CA GLU A 213 -0.53 16.10 -5.13
C GLU A 213 0.24 15.06 -4.33
N TYR A 214 1.55 15.23 -4.29
CA TYR A 214 2.45 14.45 -3.44
C TYR A 214 3.50 15.36 -2.80
N ARG A 215 4.05 14.89 -1.68
CA ARG A 215 5.20 15.51 -1.02
C ARG A 215 6.16 14.44 -0.50
N LYS A 216 7.40 14.81 -0.29
CA LYS A 216 8.32 13.97 0.49
C LYS A 216 7.82 13.86 1.93
N LEU A 217 8.09 12.74 2.59
CA LEU A 217 7.93 12.63 4.03
C LEU A 217 9.01 13.46 4.74
N THR A 218 8.65 14.03 5.89
CA THR A 218 9.63 14.68 6.78
C THR A 218 10.49 13.64 7.49
N GLU A 219 11.62 14.05 8.05
CA GLU A 219 12.48 13.15 8.84
C GLU A 219 11.74 12.54 10.02
N ASP A 220 10.94 13.32 10.74
CA ASP A 220 10.10 12.85 11.86
C ASP A 220 9.07 11.79 11.39
N GLU A 221 8.46 11.99 10.22
CA GLU A 221 7.53 11.02 9.64
C GLU A 221 8.23 9.72 9.25
N ILE A 222 9.45 9.80 8.70
CA ILE A 222 10.27 8.64 8.36
C ILE A 222 10.70 7.91 9.63
N GLU A 223 11.14 8.64 10.64
CA GLU A 223 11.52 8.07 11.93
C GLU A 223 10.35 7.38 12.63
N TYR A 224 9.18 8.04 12.68
CA TYR A 224 7.94 7.42 13.15
C TYR A 224 7.64 6.11 12.43
N MET A 225 7.73 6.11 11.10
CA MET A 225 7.46 4.92 10.28
C MET A 225 8.45 3.78 10.54
N LYS A 226 9.73 4.10 10.78
CA LYS A 226 10.76 3.09 11.08
C LYS A 226 10.63 2.50 12.49
N LYS A 227 9.98 3.20 13.42
CA LYS A 227 9.70 2.74 14.79
C LYS A 227 8.44 1.87 14.91
N LEU A 228 7.56 1.86 13.89
CA LEU A 228 6.42 0.96 13.82
C LEU A 228 6.86 -0.50 13.69
#